data_0336dc3190fac508f9b1c2552c86cffc
#
_entry.id   0336dc3190fac508f9b1c2552c86cffc
#
_cell.length_a   1.000
_cell.length_b   1.000
_cell.length_c   1.000
_cell.angle_alpha   90.00
_cell.angle_beta   90.00
_cell.angle_gamma   90.00
#
_symmetry.space_group_name_H-M   'P 1'
#
loop_
_entity.id
_entity.type
_entity.pdbx_description
1 polymer ?
#
loop_
_entity_poly.entity_id
_entity_poly.type
_entity_poly.pdbx_seq_one_letter_code
_entity_poly.pdbx_strand_id
1 'polypeptide(L)'
;MALTKYKLGDLITLSEEKNSENKYGIDDVKGASIRKIFIETKANMSGVSLTPYLVVKPDYFAYVPVTSRNGNKITIAHNETNNTYIVSSSYIVFYVSSTEILDSDFLFMYFNRPEFDRYSRYHSWGSAREVFSWNEMCAIEINLPSIDIQRKYVAVFKALLANNN
;
A
#
# COMPACT_ATOMS: atom_id res chain seq x y z
N MET A 1 -1.50 -25.44 11.76
CA MET A 1 -0.82 -24.14 11.82
C MET A 1 -1.64 -23.19 12.67
N ALA A 2 -1.04 -22.69 13.73
CA ALA A 2 -1.72 -21.77 14.64
C ALA A 2 -1.75 -20.36 14.04
N LEU A 3 -2.89 -19.72 14.09
CA LEU A 3 -3.07 -18.33 13.65
C LEU A 3 -3.40 -17.46 14.85
N THR A 4 -2.83 -16.26 14.87
CA THR A 4 -3.13 -15.25 15.88
C THR A 4 -3.85 -14.09 15.21
N LYS A 5 -4.93 -13.63 15.83
CA LYS A 5 -5.72 -12.52 15.30
C LYS A 5 -5.14 -11.19 15.80
N TYR A 6 -4.96 -10.26 14.87
CA TYR A 6 -4.51 -8.90 15.16
C TYR A 6 -5.40 -7.89 14.50
N LYS A 7 -5.48 -6.69 15.06
CA LYS A 7 -5.95 -5.52 14.32
C LYS A 7 -4.78 -4.99 13.51
N LEU A 8 -5.01 -4.75 12.23
CA LEU A 8 -3.94 -4.29 11.35
C LEU A 8 -3.31 -2.98 11.83
N GLY A 9 -4.13 -2.08 12.39
CA GLY A 9 -3.66 -0.81 12.93
C GLY A 9 -2.63 -0.93 14.05
N ASP A 10 -2.58 -2.08 14.73
CA ASP A 10 -1.56 -2.32 15.76
C ASP A 10 -0.20 -2.70 15.17
N LEU A 11 -0.15 -3.01 13.87
CA LEU A 11 1.04 -3.51 13.20
C LEU A 11 1.61 -2.56 12.15
N ILE A 12 0.85 -1.53 11.75
CA ILE A 12 1.24 -0.59 10.71
C ILE A 12 1.23 0.84 11.25
N THR A 13 1.98 1.71 10.61
CA THR A 13 2.11 3.12 11.02
C THR A 13 1.93 4.02 9.81
N LEU A 14 1.12 5.07 9.98
CA LEU A 14 0.92 6.10 8.97
C LEU A 14 2.21 6.92 8.81
N SER A 15 2.58 7.20 7.57
CA SER A 15 3.70 8.10 7.26
C SER A 15 3.17 9.35 6.58
N GLU A 16 3.46 10.49 7.18
CA GLU A 16 3.08 11.79 6.64
C GLU A 16 4.30 12.60 6.19
N GLU A 17 5.43 11.92 5.98
CA GLU A 17 6.66 12.56 5.53
C GLU A 17 6.47 13.12 4.13
N LYS A 18 6.74 14.42 3.97
CA LYS A 18 6.63 15.13 2.69
C LYS A 18 8.00 15.38 2.10
N ASN A 19 8.03 15.60 0.80
CA ASN A 19 9.23 15.98 0.05
C ASN A 19 9.58 17.45 0.29
N SER A 20 9.52 17.90 1.55
CA SER A 20 9.62 19.32 1.92
C SER A 20 10.93 19.97 1.52
N GLU A 21 12.03 19.21 1.51
CA GLU A 21 13.33 19.69 1.13
C GLU A 21 13.60 19.56 -0.38
N ASN A 22 12.58 19.17 -1.14
CA ASN A 22 12.66 18.95 -2.59
C ASN A 22 13.81 18.00 -2.97
N LYS A 23 14.03 16.99 -2.14
CA LYS A 23 15.10 16.01 -2.33
C LYS A 23 14.83 15.08 -3.52
N TYR A 24 13.54 14.78 -3.77
CA TYR A 24 13.11 13.88 -4.82
C TYR A 24 12.49 14.66 -5.96
N GLY A 25 12.77 14.24 -7.18
CA GLY A 25 12.37 14.95 -8.39
C GLY A 25 11.31 14.23 -9.19
N ILE A 26 11.07 14.74 -10.39
CA ILE A 26 10.02 14.26 -11.28
C ILE A 26 10.17 12.77 -11.64
N ASP A 27 11.40 12.28 -11.71
CA ASP A 27 11.67 10.87 -12.04
C ASP A 27 11.25 9.93 -10.90
N ASP A 28 11.08 10.46 -9.70
CA ASP A 28 10.66 9.68 -8.53
C ASP A 28 9.16 9.67 -8.32
N VAL A 29 8.41 10.46 -9.11
CA VAL A 29 6.95 10.55 -9.01
C VAL A 29 6.32 9.28 -9.55
N LYS A 30 5.50 8.62 -8.72
CA LYS A 30 4.79 7.41 -9.10
C LYS A 30 3.32 7.55 -8.76
N GLY A 31 2.51 6.73 -9.40
CA GLY A 31 1.13 6.51 -9.03
C GLY A 31 0.91 5.01 -8.88
N ALA A 32 -0.14 4.63 -8.17
CA ALA A 32 -0.53 3.23 -8.08
C ALA A 32 -1.61 2.94 -9.12
N SER A 33 -1.48 1.81 -9.81
CA SER A 33 -2.47 1.38 -10.78
C SER A 33 -3.51 0.45 -10.13
N ILE A 34 -4.61 0.19 -10.84
CA ILE A 34 -5.62 -0.78 -10.38
C ILE A 34 -5.07 -2.20 -10.32
N ARG A 35 -3.92 -2.44 -10.95
CA ARG A 35 -3.21 -3.72 -10.89
C ARG A 35 -2.33 -3.84 -9.63
N LYS A 36 -2.40 -2.83 -8.77
CA LYS A 36 -1.69 -2.78 -7.48
C LYS A 36 -0.17 -2.77 -7.63
N ILE A 37 0.30 -2.04 -8.65
CA ILE A 37 1.73 -1.79 -8.86
C ILE A 37 1.97 -0.29 -9.01
N PHE A 38 3.16 0.16 -8.64
CA PHE A 38 3.57 1.53 -8.92
C PHE A 38 3.89 1.68 -10.41
N ILE A 39 3.42 2.77 -10.99
CA ILE A 39 3.65 3.12 -12.38
C ILE A 39 4.12 4.55 -12.47
N GLU A 40 4.84 4.88 -13.54
CA GLU A 40 5.18 6.26 -13.83
C GLU A 40 3.91 7.02 -14.22
N THR A 41 3.79 8.25 -13.71
CA THR A 41 2.68 9.09 -14.09
C THR A 41 3.05 9.84 -15.37
N LYS A 42 2.16 9.78 -16.36
CA LYS A 42 2.35 10.46 -17.64
C LYS A 42 1.76 11.86 -17.64
N ALA A 43 1.25 12.32 -16.51
CA ALA A 43 0.69 13.66 -16.41
C ALA A 43 1.76 14.71 -16.66
N ASN A 44 1.36 15.84 -17.26
CA ASN A 44 2.26 16.96 -17.46
C ASN A 44 2.61 17.55 -16.09
N MET A 45 3.83 17.27 -15.63
CA MET A 45 4.31 17.73 -14.33
C MET A 45 5.08 19.05 -14.42
N SER A 46 5.15 19.65 -15.61
CA SER A 46 5.84 20.93 -15.80
C SER A 46 5.22 22.02 -14.95
N GLY A 47 6.03 22.67 -14.13
CA GLY A 47 5.57 23.74 -13.24
C GLY A 47 4.87 23.27 -11.98
N VAL A 48 4.73 21.97 -11.76
CA VAL A 48 4.10 21.43 -10.55
C VAL A 48 5.12 21.37 -9.42
N SER A 49 4.76 21.91 -8.25
CA SER A 49 5.60 21.79 -7.07
C SER A 49 5.50 20.37 -6.52
N LEU A 50 6.64 19.75 -6.25
CA LEU A 50 6.72 18.39 -5.71
C LEU A 50 6.94 18.36 -4.20
N THR A 51 7.06 19.54 -3.56
CA THR A 51 7.31 19.60 -2.12
C THR A 51 6.15 19.10 -1.24
N PRO A 52 4.86 19.18 -1.66
CA PRO A 52 3.78 18.61 -0.88
C PRO A 52 3.60 17.10 -1.09
N TYR A 53 4.36 16.48 -1.99
CA TYR A 53 4.24 15.05 -2.25
C TYR A 53 4.73 14.23 -1.07
N LEU A 54 4.11 13.07 -0.88
CA LEU A 54 4.45 12.15 0.21
C LEU A 54 5.55 11.19 -0.20
N VAL A 55 6.45 10.91 0.72
CA VAL A 55 7.63 10.06 0.48
C VAL A 55 7.26 8.60 0.73
N VAL A 56 7.58 7.73 -0.23
CA VAL A 56 7.34 6.28 -0.16
C VAL A 56 8.70 5.58 -0.20
N LYS A 57 9.21 5.26 0.98
CA LYS A 57 10.50 4.57 1.14
C LYS A 57 10.38 3.09 0.77
N PRO A 58 11.51 2.37 0.63
CA PRO A 58 11.46 0.92 0.42
C PRO A 58 10.58 0.24 1.48
N ASP A 59 9.78 -0.73 1.05
CA ASP A 59 8.80 -1.49 1.83
C ASP A 59 7.56 -0.70 2.28
N TYR A 60 7.46 0.58 1.97
CA TYR A 60 6.25 1.35 2.26
C TYR A 60 5.14 1.03 1.27
N PHE A 61 3.92 1.31 1.70
CA PHE A 61 2.69 1.16 0.91
C PHE A 61 2.07 2.52 0.66
N ALA A 62 1.39 2.65 -0.46
CA ALA A 62 0.59 3.84 -0.76
C ALA A 62 -0.74 3.41 -1.36
N TYR A 63 -1.84 4.01 -0.91
CA TYR A 63 -3.14 3.71 -1.48
C TYR A 63 -3.97 4.97 -1.65
N VAL A 64 -4.92 4.91 -2.59
CA VAL A 64 -5.85 6.00 -2.84
C VAL A 64 -7.12 5.71 -2.03
N PRO A 65 -7.46 6.56 -1.03
CA PRO A 65 -8.65 6.30 -0.20
C PRO A 65 -9.96 6.47 -0.95
N VAL A 66 -10.00 7.29 -2.00
CA VAL A 66 -11.23 7.48 -2.78
C VAL A 66 -11.40 6.28 -3.71
N THR A 67 -12.49 5.51 -3.51
CA THR A 67 -12.69 4.21 -4.16
C THR A 67 -13.71 4.25 -5.31
N SER A 68 -14.54 5.28 -5.39
CA SER A 68 -15.68 5.31 -6.33
C SER A 68 -15.29 5.21 -7.81
N ARG A 69 -14.06 5.60 -8.18
CA ARG A 69 -13.60 5.56 -9.57
C ARG A 69 -12.99 4.23 -9.97
N ASN A 70 -12.65 3.39 -9.01
CA ASN A 70 -11.86 2.17 -9.24
C ASN A 70 -12.71 0.90 -9.26
N GLY A 71 -14.03 1.06 -9.25
CA GLY A 71 -14.95 -0.06 -9.28
C GLY A 71 -14.81 -0.95 -8.05
N ASN A 72 -14.48 -2.22 -8.26
CA ASN A 72 -14.44 -3.22 -7.19
C ASN A 72 -13.07 -3.36 -6.53
N LYS A 73 -12.06 -2.61 -6.99
CA LYS A 73 -10.69 -2.77 -6.49
C LYS A 73 -10.20 -1.49 -5.86
N ILE A 74 -9.50 -1.64 -4.75
CA ILE A 74 -8.78 -0.50 -4.16
C ILE A 74 -7.42 -0.37 -4.84
N THR A 75 -7.01 0.87 -5.09
CA THR A 75 -5.71 1.17 -5.68
C THR A 75 -4.68 1.28 -4.56
N ILE A 76 -3.84 0.28 -4.44
CA ILE A 76 -2.78 0.19 -3.42
C ILE A 76 -1.55 -0.44 -4.08
N ALA A 77 -0.36 0.01 -3.67
CA ALA A 77 0.88 -0.55 -4.17
C ALA A 77 1.92 -0.61 -3.05
N HIS A 78 2.86 -1.53 -3.19
CA HIS A 78 3.96 -1.77 -2.26
C HIS A 78 5.28 -1.46 -2.95
N ASN A 79 6.13 -0.66 -2.32
CA ASN A 79 7.45 -0.33 -2.88
C ASN A 79 8.43 -1.47 -2.58
N GLU A 80 8.57 -2.39 -3.51
CA GLU A 80 9.45 -3.56 -3.40
C GLU A 80 10.88 -3.25 -3.83
N THR A 81 11.17 -2.01 -4.21
CA THR A 81 12.48 -1.59 -4.71
C THR A 81 13.34 -1.03 -3.58
N ASN A 82 14.62 -0.78 -3.90
CA ASN A 82 15.52 -0.07 -3.02
C ASN A 82 15.48 1.44 -3.24
N ASN A 83 14.64 1.91 -4.17
CA ASN A 83 14.48 3.32 -4.48
C ASN A 83 13.35 3.93 -3.67
N THR A 84 13.45 5.24 -3.44
CA THR A 84 12.39 6.00 -2.77
C THR A 84 11.57 6.70 -3.84
N TYR A 85 10.23 6.60 -3.72
CA TYR A 85 9.28 7.26 -4.61
C TYR A 85 8.57 8.38 -3.89
N ILE A 86 7.91 9.25 -4.64
CA ILE A 86 6.98 10.23 -4.11
C ILE A 86 5.64 10.11 -4.81
N VAL A 87 4.57 10.31 -4.04
CA VAL A 87 3.19 10.24 -4.55
C VAL A 87 2.45 11.50 -4.15
N SER A 88 1.37 11.82 -4.87
CA SER A 88 0.61 13.03 -4.59
C SER A 88 -0.02 12.98 -3.20
N SER A 89 -0.42 14.13 -2.68
CA SER A 89 -1.03 14.25 -1.35
C SER A 89 -2.41 13.59 -1.25
N SER A 90 -2.99 13.14 -2.36
CA SER A 90 -4.23 12.38 -2.36
C SER A 90 -4.07 10.94 -1.88
N TYR A 91 -2.84 10.47 -1.75
CA TYR A 91 -2.52 9.12 -1.27
C TYR A 91 -2.42 9.08 0.24
N ILE A 92 -2.63 7.89 0.81
CA ILE A 92 -2.27 7.55 2.19
C ILE A 92 -1.07 6.63 2.11
N VAL A 93 0.00 6.98 2.84
CA VAL A 93 1.26 6.22 2.87
C VAL A 93 1.44 5.61 4.25
N PHE A 94 1.82 4.35 4.30
CA PHE A 94 2.05 3.66 5.57
C PHE A 94 3.10 2.55 5.40
N TYR A 95 3.55 2.03 6.53
CA TYR A 95 4.53 0.95 6.54
C TYR A 95 4.26 0.01 7.71
N VAL A 96 4.80 -1.21 7.63
CA VAL A 96 4.73 -2.17 8.73
C VAL A 96 5.75 -1.77 9.77
N SER A 97 5.29 -1.46 10.98
CA SER A 97 6.16 -1.09 12.10
C SER A 97 6.48 -2.27 13.01
N SER A 98 5.62 -3.29 13.03
CA SER A 98 5.83 -4.51 13.84
C SER A 98 6.38 -5.64 12.95
N THR A 99 7.62 -5.48 12.51
CA THR A 99 8.24 -6.38 11.53
C THR A 99 8.53 -7.77 12.08
N GLU A 100 8.54 -7.94 13.38
CA GLU A 100 8.68 -9.24 14.05
C GLU A 100 7.37 -10.05 14.04
N ILE A 101 6.24 -9.40 13.73
CA ILE A 101 4.91 -10.03 13.71
C ILE A 101 4.39 -10.13 12.29
N LEU A 102 4.63 -9.12 11.45
CA LEU A 102 4.08 -9.03 10.10
C LEU A 102 5.18 -8.70 9.10
N ASP A 103 5.29 -9.52 8.07
CA ASP A 103 6.18 -9.29 6.94
C ASP A 103 5.47 -8.43 5.90
N SER A 104 6.15 -7.41 5.38
CA SER A 104 5.56 -6.47 4.41
C SER A 104 5.11 -7.16 3.13
N ASP A 105 5.89 -8.10 2.60
CA ASP A 105 5.52 -8.84 1.39
C ASP A 105 4.31 -9.72 1.64
N PHE A 106 4.21 -10.32 2.84
CA PHE A 106 3.06 -11.12 3.21
C PHE A 106 1.80 -10.25 3.31
N LEU A 107 1.92 -9.05 3.87
CA LEU A 107 0.80 -8.11 3.91
C LEU A 107 0.37 -7.74 2.48
N PHE A 108 1.31 -7.53 1.57
CA PHE A 108 0.96 -7.22 0.19
C PHE A 108 0.24 -8.38 -0.50
N MET A 109 0.61 -9.63 -0.18
CA MET A 109 -0.14 -10.79 -0.66
C MET A 109 -1.60 -10.73 -0.20
N TYR A 110 -1.83 -10.34 1.06
CA TYR A 110 -3.19 -10.15 1.59
C TYR A 110 -3.95 -9.08 0.79
N PHE A 111 -3.31 -7.93 0.50
CA PHE A 111 -3.96 -6.87 -0.26
C PHE A 111 -4.31 -7.26 -1.69
N ASN A 112 -3.69 -8.30 -2.22
CA ASN A 112 -3.99 -8.80 -3.56
C ASN A 112 -5.13 -9.82 -3.58
N ARG A 113 -5.69 -10.18 -2.44
CA ARG A 113 -6.81 -11.10 -2.36
C ARG A 113 -8.13 -10.40 -2.66
N PRO A 114 -9.07 -11.07 -3.33
CA PRO A 114 -10.40 -10.50 -3.57
C PRO A 114 -11.14 -10.13 -2.28
N GLU A 115 -10.88 -10.83 -1.17
CA GLU A 115 -11.49 -10.54 0.12
C GLU A 115 -11.15 -9.14 0.61
N PHE A 116 -9.92 -8.68 0.38
CA PHE A 116 -9.53 -7.33 0.75
C PHE A 116 -10.30 -6.29 -0.06
N ASP A 117 -10.45 -6.49 -1.37
CA ASP A 117 -11.20 -5.57 -2.21
C ASP A 117 -12.67 -5.50 -1.77
N ARG A 118 -13.28 -6.63 -1.45
CA ARG A 118 -14.65 -6.66 -0.94
C ARG A 118 -14.77 -5.95 0.40
N TYR A 119 -13.82 -6.18 1.31
CA TYR A 119 -13.80 -5.51 2.61
C TYR A 119 -13.70 -3.99 2.44
N SER A 120 -12.75 -3.53 1.64
CA SER A 120 -12.52 -2.10 1.45
C SER A 120 -13.72 -1.42 0.80
N ARG A 121 -14.38 -2.08 -0.15
CA ARG A 121 -15.59 -1.57 -0.78
C ARG A 121 -16.73 -1.46 0.23
N TYR A 122 -16.93 -2.49 1.05
CA TYR A 122 -17.98 -2.50 2.05
C TYR A 122 -17.77 -1.41 3.11
N HIS A 123 -16.52 -1.12 3.43
CA HIS A 123 -16.15 -0.12 4.44
C HIS A 123 -15.77 1.25 3.85
N SER A 124 -16.22 1.53 2.65
CA SER A 124 -16.04 2.86 2.03
C SER A 124 -17.30 3.69 2.21
N TRP A 125 -17.14 4.92 2.69
CA TRP A 125 -18.24 5.77 3.11
C TRP A 125 -18.20 7.11 2.39
N GLY A 126 -19.34 7.73 2.20
CA GLY A 126 -19.48 9.06 1.65
C GLY A 126 -20.60 9.13 0.61
N SER A 127 -21.30 10.27 0.55
CA SER A 127 -22.43 10.44 -0.37
C SER A 127 -22.01 10.83 -1.78
N ALA A 128 -20.97 11.67 -1.92
CA ALA A 128 -20.48 12.14 -3.21
C ALA A 128 -19.26 11.34 -3.67
N ARG A 129 -18.44 10.89 -2.74
CA ARG A 129 -17.26 10.06 -2.97
C ARG A 129 -17.19 9.01 -1.90
N GLU A 130 -17.00 7.76 -2.30
CA GLU A 130 -16.75 6.69 -1.34
C GLU A 130 -15.29 6.72 -0.94
N VAL A 131 -15.04 6.70 0.38
CA VAL A 131 -13.69 6.80 0.95
C VAL A 131 -13.44 5.62 1.88
N PHE A 132 -12.38 4.87 1.60
CA PHE A 132 -11.84 3.86 2.51
C PHE A 132 -10.76 4.55 3.36
N SER A 133 -11.17 5.01 4.54
CA SER A 133 -10.33 5.84 5.39
C SER A 133 -9.18 5.07 6.03
N TRP A 134 -8.19 5.78 6.54
CA TRP A 134 -7.11 5.19 7.33
C TRP A 134 -7.65 4.45 8.56
N ASN A 135 -8.67 5.01 9.22
CA ASN A 135 -9.29 4.35 10.37
C ASN A 135 -9.90 3.00 9.98
N GLU A 136 -10.53 2.92 8.82
CA GLU A 136 -11.08 1.65 8.33
C GLU A 136 -9.97 0.66 7.95
N MET A 137 -8.87 1.13 7.40
CA MET A 137 -7.69 0.28 7.14
C MET A 137 -7.17 -0.30 8.45
N CYS A 138 -7.03 0.52 9.48
CA CYS A 138 -6.54 0.09 10.79
C CYS A 138 -7.50 -0.87 11.51
N ALA A 139 -8.79 -0.82 11.19
CA ALA A 139 -9.80 -1.68 11.81
C ALA A 139 -9.84 -3.09 11.24
N ILE A 140 -9.13 -3.35 10.15
CA ILE A 140 -9.06 -4.69 9.55
C ILE A 140 -8.53 -5.68 10.59
N GLU A 141 -9.25 -6.80 10.76
CA GLU A 141 -8.76 -7.92 11.56
C GLU A 141 -8.07 -8.90 10.63
N ILE A 142 -6.86 -9.31 10.98
CA ILE A 142 -6.06 -10.21 10.18
C ILE A 142 -5.56 -11.37 11.03
N ASN A 143 -5.66 -12.58 10.49
CA ASN A 143 -5.18 -13.79 11.17
C ASN A 143 -3.81 -14.14 10.59
N LEU A 144 -2.79 -14.14 11.43
CA LEU A 144 -1.41 -14.30 10.99
C LEU A 144 -0.78 -15.57 11.56
N PRO A 145 -0.08 -16.36 10.72
CA PRO A 145 0.83 -17.38 11.23
C PRO A 145 2.10 -16.71 11.77
N SER A 146 3.00 -17.51 12.33
CA SER A 146 4.30 -16.98 12.78
C SER A 146 5.03 -16.29 11.63
N ILE A 147 5.94 -15.38 11.99
CA ILE A 147 6.72 -14.64 10.99
C ILE A 147 7.54 -15.59 10.09
N ASP A 148 8.07 -16.67 10.65
CA ASP A 148 8.83 -17.64 9.86
C ASP A 148 7.98 -18.32 8.80
N ILE A 149 6.73 -18.64 9.12
CA ILE A 149 5.79 -19.23 8.17
C ILE A 149 5.40 -18.21 7.11
N GLN A 150 5.17 -16.96 7.51
CA GLN A 150 4.89 -15.88 6.55
C GLN A 150 6.01 -15.78 5.50
N ARG A 151 7.26 -15.80 5.95
CA ARG A 151 8.42 -15.71 5.06
C ARG A 151 8.52 -16.90 4.12
N LYS A 152 8.15 -18.09 4.58
CA LYS A 152 8.09 -19.26 3.71
C LYS A 152 7.06 -19.11 2.61
N TYR A 153 5.86 -18.62 2.93
CA TYR A 153 4.82 -18.34 1.92
C TYR A 153 5.29 -17.31 0.91
N VAL A 154 5.93 -16.24 1.39
CA VAL A 154 6.47 -15.19 0.52
C VAL A 154 7.50 -15.77 -0.45
N ALA A 155 8.42 -16.60 0.05
CA ALA A 155 9.45 -17.22 -0.79
C ALA A 155 8.85 -18.10 -1.88
N VAL A 156 7.84 -18.91 -1.53
CA VAL A 156 7.15 -19.77 -2.50
C VAL A 156 6.43 -18.92 -3.55
N PHE A 157 5.73 -17.87 -3.12
CA PHE A 157 5.01 -16.98 -4.03
C PHE A 157 5.95 -16.30 -5.02
N LYS A 158 7.08 -15.78 -4.54
CA LYS A 158 8.09 -15.15 -5.41
C LYS A 158 8.70 -16.13 -6.39
N ALA A 159 8.94 -17.38 -5.97
CA ALA A 159 9.45 -18.41 -6.85
C ALA A 159 8.45 -18.75 -7.96
N LEU A 160 7.15 -18.84 -7.63
CA LEU A 160 6.10 -19.08 -8.61
C LEU A 160 6.00 -17.95 -9.63
N LEU A 161 6.11 -16.71 -9.20
CA LEU A 161 6.10 -15.55 -10.09
C LEU A 161 7.32 -15.58 -11.04
N ALA A 162 8.49 -15.91 -10.53
CA ALA A 162 9.71 -16.00 -11.33
C ALA A 162 9.61 -17.08 -12.42
N ASN A 163 8.96 -18.20 -12.11
CA ASN A 163 8.81 -19.31 -13.06
C ASN A 163 7.78 -19.04 -14.17
N ASN A 164 6.94 -18.01 -14.00
CA ASN A 164 5.90 -17.65 -14.97
C ASN A 164 6.35 -16.54 -15.93
N ASN A 165 7.58 -16.08 -15.81
CA ASN A 165 8.13 -15.03 -16.67
C ASN A 165 9.01 -15.60 -17.77
#